data_edd0df74b436d2a4d89c37f2dca1e6f2
#
_entry.id   edd0df74b436d2a4d89c37f2dca1e6f2
#
_cell.length_a   1.000
_cell.length_b   1.000
_cell.length_c   1.000
_cell.angle_alpha   90.00
_cell.angle_beta   90.00
_cell.angle_gamma   90.00
#
_symmetry.space_group_name_H-M   'P 1'
#
loop_
_entity.id
_entity.type
_entity.pdbx_description
1 polymer ?
#
loop_
_entity_poly.entity_id
_entity_poly.type
_entity_poly.pdbx_seq_one_letter_code
_entity_poly.pdbx_strand_id
1 'polypeptide(L)'
;MNFFTFVSKDIGMDLGTSNILLTIKGKGIVLNEPSVVAINRQNNQIVATGHEAKEMLGRTPEQIRAVRPMKDGVIADFTAAQMMIRNVITKVCKRYNAGRPRVVVGVPSGITEVEERAVEEAVTQAGAREVYLIEEPMAAAIGAGIDVAEPTGNMVVDIGGGTTEVAVISLGGIVVSDSIRVAGDTMDDEII
;
A
#
# COMPACT_ATOMS: atom_id res chain seq x y z
N MET A 1 -38.21 -9.16 9.30
CA MET A 1 -37.12 -9.91 8.64
C MET A 1 -36.08 -8.88 8.20
N ASN A 2 -35.08 -8.58 9.08
CA ASN A 2 -34.07 -7.54 8.79
C ASN A 2 -33.01 -8.14 7.86
N PHE A 3 -33.10 -7.83 6.59
CA PHE A 3 -31.97 -8.00 5.68
C PHE A 3 -30.88 -7.03 6.09
N PHE A 4 -29.93 -7.49 6.87
CA PHE A 4 -28.62 -6.83 6.97
C PHE A 4 -27.95 -6.93 5.59
N THR A 5 -28.16 -5.94 4.76
CA THR A 5 -27.30 -5.68 3.61
C THR A 5 -25.92 -5.39 4.18
N PHE A 6 -25.04 -6.39 4.19
CA PHE A 6 -23.60 -6.19 4.37
C PHE A 6 -23.13 -5.34 3.19
N VAL A 7 -23.16 -4.03 3.35
CA VAL A 7 -22.60 -3.10 2.38
C VAL A 7 -21.10 -3.25 2.49
N SER A 8 -20.54 -4.11 1.65
CA SER A 8 -19.10 -4.18 1.45
C SER A 8 -18.63 -2.79 1.01
N LYS A 9 -17.65 -2.25 1.72
CA LYS A 9 -17.07 -0.94 1.37
C LYS A 9 -15.88 -1.14 0.47
N ASP A 10 -15.70 -0.18 -0.45
CA ASP A 10 -14.53 -0.13 -1.31
C ASP A 10 -13.41 0.58 -0.53
N ILE A 11 -12.25 -0.05 -0.51
CA ILE A 11 -11.02 0.46 0.12
C ILE A 11 -9.99 0.72 -0.97
N GLY A 12 -9.43 1.91 -1.01
CA GLY A 12 -8.18 2.18 -1.71
C GLY A 12 -7.02 1.93 -0.75
N MET A 13 -6.00 1.26 -1.22
CA MET A 13 -4.77 0.97 -0.47
C MET A 13 -3.56 1.43 -1.28
N ASP A 14 -2.77 2.31 -0.68
CA ASP A 14 -1.41 2.58 -1.13
C ASP A 14 -0.48 1.76 -0.23
N LEU A 15 0.21 0.78 -0.83
CA LEU A 15 1.13 -0.13 -0.15
C LEU A 15 2.57 0.35 -0.33
N GLY A 16 2.85 1.55 0.15
CA GLY A 16 4.13 2.21 -0.05
C GLY A 16 5.27 1.65 0.80
N THR A 17 6.51 1.90 0.34
CA THR A 17 7.75 1.50 1.05
C THR A 17 7.85 2.13 2.43
N SER A 18 7.55 3.42 2.56
CA SER A 18 7.66 4.14 3.83
C SER A 18 6.38 4.11 4.65
N ASN A 19 5.22 4.25 4.02
CA ASN A 19 3.92 4.29 4.68
C ASN A 19 2.88 3.46 3.93
N ILE A 20 1.93 2.91 4.68
CA ILE A 20 0.72 2.31 4.16
C ILE A 20 -0.45 3.26 4.41
N LEU A 21 -1.19 3.60 3.35
CA LEU A 21 -2.41 4.42 3.44
C LEU A 21 -3.64 3.60 3.05
N LEU A 22 -4.73 3.80 3.79
CA LEU A 22 -6.04 3.27 3.41
C LEU A 22 -7.06 4.40 3.29
N THR A 23 -7.85 4.34 2.22
CA THR A 23 -8.99 5.22 2.00
C THR A 23 -10.27 4.41 1.96
N ILE A 24 -11.39 5.03 2.33
CA ILE A 24 -12.74 4.48 2.11
C ILE A 24 -13.51 5.47 1.24
N LYS A 25 -14.19 4.96 0.23
CA LYS A 25 -15.03 5.75 -0.65
C LYS A 25 -15.99 6.64 0.17
N GLY A 26 -15.92 7.97 -0.05
CA GLY A 26 -16.72 8.96 0.65
C GLY A 26 -16.26 9.34 2.06
N LYS A 27 -15.12 8.81 2.52
CA LYS A 27 -14.54 9.17 3.84
C LYS A 27 -13.10 9.72 3.75
N GLY A 28 -12.46 9.62 2.58
CA GLY A 28 -11.07 10.00 2.42
C GLY A 28 -10.11 9.03 3.13
N ILE A 29 -8.94 9.53 3.52
CA ILE A 29 -7.90 8.76 4.22
C ILE A 29 -8.39 8.39 5.61
N VAL A 30 -8.44 7.10 5.91
CA VAL A 30 -8.89 6.54 7.20
C VAL A 30 -7.78 5.89 8.02
N LEU A 31 -6.63 5.63 7.38
CA LEU A 31 -5.42 5.13 8.02
C LEU A 31 -4.20 5.66 7.25
N ASN A 32 -3.18 6.09 7.99
CA ASN A 32 -1.85 6.41 7.49
C ASN A 32 -0.87 6.01 8.58
N GLU A 33 -0.13 4.92 8.34
CA GLU A 33 0.83 4.35 9.29
C GLU A 33 2.14 4.00 8.57
N PRO A 34 3.29 4.07 9.26
CA PRO A 34 4.56 3.54 8.71
C PRO A 34 4.44 2.08 8.28
N SER A 35 5.03 1.72 7.15
CA SER A 35 5.11 0.34 6.66
C SER A 35 6.12 -0.47 7.47
N VAL A 36 5.83 -0.67 8.76
CA VAL A 36 6.68 -1.39 9.70
C VAL A 36 5.84 -2.36 10.52
N VAL A 37 6.37 -3.55 10.77
CA VAL A 37 5.77 -4.56 11.64
C VAL A 37 6.81 -5.15 12.57
N ALA A 38 6.46 -5.31 13.85
CA ALA A 38 7.24 -6.03 14.85
C ALA A 38 6.57 -7.38 15.13
N ILE A 39 7.36 -8.46 15.02
CA ILE A 39 6.90 -9.85 15.08
C ILE A 39 7.70 -10.58 16.14
N ASN A 40 7.02 -11.35 16.98
CA ASN A 40 7.66 -12.27 17.90
C ASN A 40 8.16 -13.50 17.12
N ARG A 41 9.46 -13.78 17.18
CA ARG A 41 10.11 -14.86 16.43
C ARG A 41 9.70 -16.27 16.89
N GLN A 42 9.25 -16.42 18.13
CA GLN A 42 8.90 -17.74 18.70
C GLN A 42 7.54 -18.23 18.25
N ASN A 43 6.56 -17.33 18.17
CA ASN A 43 5.16 -17.69 17.87
C ASN A 43 4.59 -17.02 16.62
N ASN A 44 5.41 -16.25 15.88
CA ASN A 44 5.01 -15.48 14.69
C ASN A 44 3.79 -14.56 14.92
N GLN A 45 3.63 -14.03 16.13
CA GLN A 45 2.56 -13.08 16.41
C GLN A 45 3.02 -11.65 16.24
N ILE A 46 2.11 -10.80 15.76
CA ILE A 46 2.34 -9.35 15.70
C ILE A 46 2.44 -8.81 17.13
N VAL A 47 3.52 -8.10 17.41
CA VAL A 47 3.75 -7.35 18.65
C VAL A 47 3.28 -5.91 18.47
N ALA A 48 3.63 -5.28 17.35
CA ALA A 48 3.27 -3.91 17.02
C ALA A 48 3.22 -3.70 15.50
N THR A 49 2.53 -2.66 15.04
CA THR A 49 2.50 -2.21 13.64
C THR A 49 2.55 -0.69 13.58
N GLY A 50 2.94 -0.13 12.45
CA GLY A 50 2.91 1.31 12.22
C GLY A 50 3.90 2.06 13.11
N HIS A 51 3.43 3.13 13.75
CA HIS A 51 4.28 4.01 14.57
C HIS A 51 4.99 3.29 15.71
N GLU A 52 4.27 2.44 16.45
CA GLU A 52 4.86 1.67 17.55
C GLU A 52 5.98 0.74 17.06
N ALA A 53 5.75 0.05 15.93
CA ALA A 53 6.77 -0.82 15.34
C ALA A 53 7.96 -0.03 14.79
N LYS A 54 7.73 1.19 14.26
CA LYS A 54 8.79 2.07 13.79
C LYS A 54 9.76 2.47 14.90
N GLU A 55 9.25 2.75 16.11
CA GLU A 55 10.07 3.06 17.29
C GLU A 55 10.94 1.86 17.73
N MET A 56 10.53 0.65 17.36
CA MET A 56 11.23 -0.60 17.67
C MET A 56 12.37 -0.93 16.70
N LEU A 57 12.45 -0.28 15.53
CA LEU A 57 13.50 -0.56 14.54
C LEU A 57 14.88 -0.34 15.15
N GLY A 58 15.74 -1.37 15.05
CA GLY A 58 17.10 -1.35 15.59
C GLY A 58 17.21 -1.39 17.11
N ARG A 59 16.08 -1.53 17.84
CA ARG A 59 16.05 -1.48 19.31
C ARG A 59 15.34 -2.66 19.95
N THR A 60 15.12 -3.74 19.19
CA THR A 60 14.38 -4.92 19.69
C THR A 60 15.30 -5.94 20.32
N PRO A 61 14.84 -6.65 21.40
CA PRO A 61 15.52 -7.82 21.90
C PRO A 61 15.46 -8.96 20.86
N GLU A 62 16.32 -9.98 21.03
CA GLU A 62 16.47 -11.08 20.06
C GLU A 62 15.15 -11.81 19.71
N GLN A 63 14.20 -11.86 20.64
CA GLN A 63 12.91 -12.51 20.45
C GLN A 63 11.94 -11.73 19.54
N ILE A 64 12.21 -10.44 19.31
CA ILE A 64 11.35 -9.58 18.47
C ILE A 64 12.12 -9.14 17.24
N ARG A 65 11.49 -9.23 16.08
CA ARG A 65 11.98 -8.72 14.81
C ARG A 65 11.10 -7.57 14.34
N ALA A 66 11.61 -6.34 14.37
CA ALA A 66 10.97 -5.20 13.71
C ALA A 66 11.54 -5.04 12.31
N VAL A 67 10.69 -5.01 11.29
CA VAL A 67 11.11 -4.96 9.87
C VAL A 67 10.20 -4.06 9.04
N ARG A 68 10.75 -3.55 7.95
CA ARG A 68 10.02 -2.96 6.83
C ARG A 68 9.76 -4.05 5.80
N PRO A 69 8.51 -4.49 5.60
CA PRO A 69 8.21 -5.57 4.66
C PRO A 69 8.21 -5.14 3.20
N MET A 70 8.14 -3.83 2.96
CA MET A 70 8.21 -3.22 1.64
C MET A 70 9.59 -2.62 1.41
N LYS A 71 10.12 -2.77 0.20
CA LYS A 71 11.38 -2.18 -0.23
C LYS A 71 11.30 -1.86 -1.72
N ASP A 72 11.77 -0.69 -2.10
CA ASP A 72 11.83 -0.27 -3.50
C ASP A 72 10.50 -0.46 -4.25
N GLY A 73 9.37 -0.15 -3.59
CA GLY A 73 8.01 -0.26 -4.13
C GLY A 73 7.43 -1.67 -4.16
N VAL A 74 8.18 -2.72 -3.76
CA VAL A 74 7.73 -4.11 -3.84
C VAL A 74 7.76 -4.83 -2.50
N ILE A 75 7.09 -5.99 -2.42
CA ILE A 75 7.11 -6.84 -1.23
C ILE A 75 8.47 -7.55 -1.12
N ALA A 76 9.25 -7.18 -0.11
CA ALA A 76 10.54 -7.80 0.21
C ALA A 76 10.43 -8.97 1.21
N ASP A 77 9.44 -8.91 2.11
CA ASP A 77 9.11 -9.99 3.05
C ASP A 77 7.61 -10.27 2.99
N PHE A 78 7.23 -11.33 2.27
CA PHE A 78 5.83 -11.68 2.02
C PHE A 78 5.05 -11.92 3.31
N THR A 79 5.61 -12.69 4.24
CA THR A 79 4.94 -13.02 5.51
C THR A 79 4.72 -11.77 6.35
N ALA A 80 5.72 -10.92 6.48
CA ALA A 80 5.61 -9.68 7.22
C ALA A 80 4.63 -8.70 6.56
N ALA A 81 4.66 -8.57 5.23
CA ALA A 81 3.71 -7.75 4.46
C ALA A 81 2.27 -8.23 4.66
N GLN A 82 2.02 -9.53 4.49
CA GLN A 82 0.69 -10.13 4.70
C GLN A 82 0.16 -9.86 6.11
N MET A 83 1.01 -10.03 7.12
CA MET A 83 0.63 -9.77 8.52
C MET A 83 0.29 -8.30 8.74
N MET A 84 1.10 -7.38 8.20
CA MET A 84 0.86 -5.94 8.25
C MET A 84 -0.46 -5.56 7.56
N ILE A 85 -0.65 -6.00 6.31
CA ILE A 85 -1.86 -5.74 5.52
C ILE A 85 -3.10 -6.27 6.26
N ARG A 86 -3.05 -7.50 6.78
CA ARG A 86 -4.15 -8.08 7.55
C ARG A 86 -4.50 -7.25 8.78
N ASN A 87 -3.49 -6.75 9.49
CA ASN A 87 -3.71 -5.92 10.67
C ASN A 87 -4.43 -4.61 10.30
N VAL A 88 -3.95 -3.88 9.28
CA VAL A 88 -4.55 -2.60 8.89
C VAL A 88 -5.94 -2.75 8.29
N ILE A 89 -6.17 -3.77 7.43
CA ILE A 89 -7.52 -4.08 6.92
C ILE A 89 -8.47 -4.41 8.08
N THR A 90 -8.02 -5.23 9.03
CA THR A 90 -8.84 -5.60 10.20
C THR A 90 -9.19 -4.37 11.06
N LYS A 91 -8.22 -3.49 11.32
CA LYS A 91 -8.44 -2.23 12.06
C LYS A 91 -9.52 -1.38 11.37
N VAL A 92 -9.36 -1.17 10.05
CA VAL A 92 -10.28 -0.33 9.27
C VAL A 92 -11.66 -0.98 9.15
N CYS A 93 -11.73 -2.28 8.85
CA CYS A 93 -13.01 -3.00 8.75
C CYS A 93 -13.79 -2.99 10.06
N LYS A 94 -13.12 -3.20 11.19
CA LYS A 94 -13.76 -3.11 12.52
C LYS A 94 -14.29 -1.71 12.81
N ARG A 95 -13.45 -0.68 12.59
CA ARG A 95 -13.80 0.72 12.89
C ARG A 95 -14.96 1.24 12.06
N TYR A 96 -15.04 0.83 10.79
CA TYR A 96 -16.01 1.35 9.83
C TYR A 96 -17.10 0.36 9.43
N ASN A 97 -17.14 -0.81 10.06
CA ASN A 97 -18.09 -1.90 9.76
C ASN A 97 -18.11 -2.23 8.26
N ALA A 98 -16.93 -2.47 7.69
CA ALA A 98 -16.75 -2.61 6.25
C ALA A 98 -16.92 -4.05 5.73
N GLY A 99 -17.16 -5.03 6.60
CA GLY A 99 -17.29 -6.44 6.20
C GLY A 99 -16.01 -6.97 5.52
N ARG A 100 -16.20 -7.73 4.43
CA ARG A 100 -15.11 -8.14 3.53
C ARG A 100 -15.03 -7.15 2.37
N PRO A 101 -14.04 -6.24 2.32
CA PRO A 101 -14.00 -5.16 1.35
C PRO A 101 -13.56 -5.65 -0.05
N ARG A 102 -13.91 -4.87 -1.07
CA ARG A 102 -13.14 -4.80 -2.30
C ARG A 102 -11.99 -3.84 -2.08
N VAL A 103 -10.80 -4.20 -2.53
CA VAL A 103 -9.60 -3.38 -2.33
C VAL A 103 -8.98 -3.06 -3.68
N VAL A 104 -8.75 -1.78 -3.94
CA VAL A 104 -7.92 -1.31 -5.06
C VAL A 104 -6.55 -0.97 -4.48
N VAL A 105 -5.50 -1.57 -5.01
CA VAL A 105 -4.12 -1.40 -4.51
C VAL A 105 -3.29 -0.67 -5.54
N GLY A 106 -2.61 0.39 -5.11
CA GLY A 106 -1.56 1.04 -5.89
C GLY A 106 -0.35 0.12 -6.04
N VAL A 107 0.18 0.04 -7.23
CA VAL A 107 1.41 -0.70 -7.56
C VAL A 107 2.29 0.15 -8.47
N PRO A 108 3.62 0.07 -8.35
CA PRO A 108 4.52 0.79 -9.23
C PRO A 108 4.33 0.41 -10.70
N SER A 109 4.59 1.35 -11.59
CA SER A 109 4.60 1.07 -13.03
C SER A 109 5.72 0.09 -13.39
N GLY A 110 5.40 -0.89 -14.25
CA GLY A 110 6.38 -1.83 -14.76
C GLY A 110 6.83 -2.91 -13.77
N ILE A 111 6.07 -3.18 -12.70
CA ILE A 111 6.31 -4.35 -11.85
C ILE A 111 6.12 -5.65 -12.65
N THR A 112 6.77 -6.70 -12.20
CA THR A 112 6.66 -8.03 -12.83
C THR A 112 5.35 -8.72 -12.47
N GLU A 113 4.88 -9.65 -13.31
CA GLU A 113 3.70 -10.48 -13.01
C GLU A 113 3.83 -11.24 -11.67
N VAL A 114 5.05 -11.58 -11.25
CA VAL A 114 5.29 -12.26 -9.96
C VAL A 114 5.04 -11.29 -8.80
N GLU A 115 5.48 -10.04 -8.92
CA GLU A 115 5.26 -9.00 -7.92
C GLU A 115 3.77 -8.62 -7.83
N GLU A 116 3.06 -8.50 -8.97
CA GLU A 116 1.61 -8.29 -9.00
C GLU A 116 0.87 -9.39 -8.24
N ARG A 117 1.17 -10.65 -8.56
CA ARG A 117 0.57 -11.81 -7.88
C ARG A 117 0.86 -11.81 -6.39
N ALA A 118 2.07 -11.43 -5.97
CA ALA A 118 2.42 -11.35 -4.56
C ALA A 118 1.56 -10.31 -3.82
N VAL A 119 1.29 -9.15 -4.43
CA VAL A 119 0.40 -8.13 -3.86
C VAL A 119 -1.04 -8.64 -3.79
N GLU A 120 -1.58 -9.18 -4.89
CA GLU A 120 -2.94 -9.72 -4.93
C GLU A 120 -3.15 -10.82 -3.88
N GLU A 121 -2.18 -11.75 -3.77
CA GLU A 121 -2.23 -12.85 -2.82
C GLU A 121 -2.16 -12.34 -1.37
N ALA A 122 -1.25 -11.43 -1.07
CA ALA A 122 -1.10 -10.86 0.27
C ALA A 122 -2.40 -10.16 0.73
N VAL A 123 -3.03 -9.37 -0.14
CA VAL A 123 -4.26 -8.63 0.17
C VAL A 123 -5.48 -9.56 0.25
N THR A 124 -5.56 -10.55 -0.63
CA THR A 124 -6.63 -11.58 -0.60
C THR A 124 -6.56 -12.39 0.70
N GLN A 125 -5.37 -12.88 1.07
CA GLN A 125 -5.17 -13.64 2.30
C GLN A 125 -5.34 -12.78 3.56
N ALA A 126 -5.17 -11.46 3.44
CA ALA A 126 -5.46 -10.50 4.52
C ALA A 126 -6.97 -10.31 4.77
N GLY A 127 -7.84 -10.79 3.88
CA GLY A 127 -9.30 -10.81 4.05
C GLY A 127 -10.10 -9.97 3.08
N ALA A 128 -9.50 -9.43 2.03
CA ALA A 128 -10.23 -8.80 0.93
C ALA A 128 -11.15 -9.83 0.23
N ARG A 129 -12.28 -9.37 -0.30
CA ARG A 129 -13.18 -10.18 -1.12
C ARG A 129 -12.74 -10.20 -2.58
N GLU A 130 -12.32 -9.07 -3.07
CA GLU A 130 -11.85 -8.83 -4.44
C GLU A 130 -10.68 -7.85 -4.35
N VAL A 131 -9.66 -8.05 -5.18
CA VAL A 131 -8.49 -7.18 -5.28
C VAL A 131 -8.37 -6.70 -6.71
N TYR A 132 -8.08 -5.43 -6.89
CA TYR A 132 -7.79 -4.78 -8.16
C TYR A 132 -6.49 -4.02 -8.02
N LEU A 133 -5.65 -4.07 -9.03
CA LEU A 133 -4.42 -3.28 -9.09
C LEU A 133 -4.64 -2.02 -9.93
N ILE A 134 -3.96 -0.95 -9.56
CA ILE A 134 -3.90 0.29 -10.33
C ILE A 134 -2.46 0.81 -10.26
N GLU A 135 -1.92 1.26 -11.37
CA GLU A 135 -0.59 1.87 -11.36
C GLU A 135 -0.59 3.18 -10.55
N GLU A 136 0.43 3.37 -9.71
CA GLU A 136 0.54 4.51 -8.79
C GLU A 136 0.43 5.87 -9.48
N PRO A 137 1.08 6.12 -10.65
CA PRO A 137 0.93 7.40 -11.34
C PRO A 137 -0.50 7.66 -11.83
N MET A 138 -1.24 6.61 -12.24
CA MET A 138 -2.65 6.74 -12.62
C MET A 138 -3.51 7.08 -11.39
N ALA A 139 -3.27 6.40 -10.27
CA ALA A 139 -3.98 6.69 -9.02
C ALA A 139 -3.69 8.11 -8.52
N ALA A 140 -2.44 8.57 -8.63
CA ALA A 140 -2.01 9.92 -8.29
C ALA A 140 -2.70 10.98 -9.15
N ALA A 141 -2.76 10.77 -10.48
CA ALA A 141 -3.48 11.66 -11.40
C ALA A 141 -4.95 11.80 -11.03
N ILE A 142 -5.63 10.68 -10.80
CA ILE A 142 -7.04 10.66 -10.38
C ILE A 142 -7.22 11.38 -9.04
N GLY A 143 -6.33 11.11 -8.08
CA GLY A 143 -6.34 11.74 -6.75
C GLY A 143 -6.09 13.25 -6.79
N ALA A 144 -5.29 13.73 -7.73
CA ALA A 144 -5.04 15.15 -7.99
C ALA A 144 -6.20 15.85 -8.71
N GLY A 145 -7.23 15.09 -9.14
CA GLY A 145 -8.38 15.63 -9.87
C GLY A 145 -8.11 15.92 -11.35
N ILE A 146 -7.06 15.31 -11.92
CA ILE A 146 -6.78 15.40 -13.36
C ILE A 146 -7.85 14.58 -14.10
N ASP A 147 -8.47 15.17 -15.12
CA ASP A 147 -9.35 14.41 -16.02
C ASP A 147 -8.48 13.55 -16.98
N VAL A 148 -8.24 12.33 -16.53
CA VAL A 148 -7.39 11.38 -17.27
C VAL A 148 -8.01 10.90 -18.58
N ALA A 149 -9.32 11.11 -18.78
CA ALA A 149 -10.04 10.67 -19.98
C ALA A 149 -9.88 11.65 -21.15
N GLU A 150 -9.47 12.88 -20.89
CA GLU A 150 -9.27 13.88 -21.95
C GLU A 150 -8.11 13.51 -22.89
N PRO A 151 -8.16 13.95 -24.16
CA PRO A 151 -7.10 13.73 -25.16
C PRO A 151 -5.93 14.72 -24.97
N THR A 152 -5.61 15.07 -23.74
CA THR A 152 -4.49 15.93 -23.35
C THR A 152 -3.43 15.12 -22.62
N GLY A 153 -2.15 15.33 -22.95
CA GLY A 153 -1.05 14.69 -22.23
C GLY A 153 -0.84 15.36 -20.87
N ASN A 154 -1.04 14.61 -19.80
CA ASN A 154 -0.76 15.05 -18.43
C ASN A 154 0.43 14.28 -17.89
N MET A 155 1.48 14.99 -17.45
CA MET A 155 2.63 14.36 -16.80
C MET A 155 2.43 14.34 -15.30
N VAL A 156 2.66 13.18 -14.70
CA VAL A 156 2.69 12.97 -13.26
C VAL A 156 4.10 12.55 -12.88
N VAL A 157 4.62 13.14 -11.80
CA VAL A 157 5.85 12.73 -11.14
C VAL A 157 5.49 12.37 -9.71
N ASP A 158 5.65 11.10 -9.35
CA ASP A 158 5.39 10.58 -8.03
C ASP A 158 6.73 10.19 -7.37
N ILE A 159 7.02 10.78 -6.20
CA ILE A 159 8.25 10.53 -5.46
C ILE A 159 7.87 9.93 -4.11
N GLY A 160 7.96 8.61 -4.01
CA GLY A 160 7.65 7.85 -2.81
C GLY A 160 8.83 7.73 -1.84
N GLY A 161 8.78 6.70 -0.98
CA GLY A 161 9.91 6.33 -0.12
C GLY A 161 10.96 5.49 -0.87
N GLY A 162 10.53 4.54 -1.70
CA GLY A 162 11.41 3.59 -2.38
C GLY A 162 11.51 3.78 -3.90
N THR A 163 10.54 4.43 -4.53
CA THR A 163 10.45 4.62 -5.98
C THR A 163 10.15 6.05 -6.35
N THR A 164 10.70 6.50 -7.48
CA THR A 164 10.28 7.73 -8.18
C THR A 164 9.74 7.31 -9.54
N GLU A 165 8.51 7.72 -9.83
CA GLU A 165 7.80 7.37 -11.04
C GLU A 165 7.44 8.61 -11.85
N VAL A 166 7.58 8.50 -13.15
CA VAL A 166 7.17 9.53 -14.11
C VAL A 166 6.28 8.88 -15.14
N ALA A 167 5.08 9.44 -15.35
CA ALA A 167 4.17 8.94 -16.36
C ALA A 167 3.51 10.08 -17.13
N VAL A 168 3.23 9.84 -18.40
CA VAL A 168 2.35 10.68 -19.22
C VAL A 168 1.05 9.93 -19.45
N ILE A 169 -0.06 10.56 -19.07
CA ILE A 169 -1.41 9.99 -19.11
C ILE A 169 -2.24 10.76 -20.12
N SER A 170 -2.97 10.04 -20.97
CA SER A 170 -3.93 10.60 -21.94
C SER A 170 -4.98 9.55 -22.30
N LEU A 171 -6.21 9.97 -22.58
CA LEU A 171 -7.30 9.09 -23.02
C LEU A 171 -7.54 7.87 -22.09
N GLY A 172 -7.41 8.07 -20.78
CA GLY A 172 -7.64 7.04 -19.77
C GLY A 172 -6.54 5.98 -19.66
N GLY A 173 -5.38 6.17 -20.31
CA GLY A 173 -4.26 5.24 -20.28
C GLY A 173 -2.91 5.92 -20.03
N ILE A 174 -1.95 5.15 -19.54
CA ILE A 174 -0.55 5.57 -19.47
C ILE A 174 0.05 5.40 -20.87
N VAL A 175 0.52 6.51 -21.45
CA VAL A 175 1.14 6.54 -22.80
C VAL A 175 2.61 6.12 -22.71
N VAL A 176 3.30 6.60 -21.68
CA VAL A 176 4.68 6.26 -21.37
C VAL A 176 4.90 6.44 -19.88
N SER A 177 5.66 5.53 -19.28
CA SER A 177 6.11 5.63 -17.90
C SER A 177 7.54 5.16 -17.74
N ASP A 178 8.20 5.66 -16.71
CA ASP A 178 9.49 5.18 -16.26
C ASP A 178 9.51 5.18 -14.73
N SER A 179 10.23 4.24 -14.14
CA SER A 179 10.32 4.08 -12.69
C SER A 179 11.77 3.80 -12.29
N ILE A 180 12.25 4.54 -11.29
CA ILE A 180 13.59 4.35 -10.72
C ILE A 180 13.49 4.07 -9.22
N ARG A 181 14.41 3.24 -8.72
CA ARG A 181 14.52 2.87 -7.29
C ARG A 181 15.43 3.85 -6.53
N VAL A 182 15.21 5.15 -6.77
CA VAL A 182 15.87 6.27 -6.07
C VAL A 182 14.77 7.21 -5.62
N ALA A 183 14.57 7.34 -4.32
CA ALA A 183 13.49 8.14 -3.74
C ALA A 183 13.83 8.56 -2.30
N GLY A 184 12.83 8.85 -1.48
CA GLY A 184 13.02 9.43 -0.14
C GLY A 184 13.99 8.68 0.75
N ASP A 185 13.94 7.34 0.80
CA ASP A 185 14.85 6.55 1.64
C ASP A 185 16.33 6.71 1.19
N THR A 186 16.58 6.74 -0.14
CA THR A 186 17.92 7.01 -0.69
C THR A 186 18.39 8.44 -0.39
N MET A 187 17.48 9.42 -0.47
CA MET A 187 17.79 10.81 -0.15
C MET A 187 18.16 10.97 1.33
N ASP A 188 17.46 10.29 2.22
CA ASP A 188 17.74 10.28 3.66
C ASP A 188 19.12 9.65 3.94
N ASP A 189 19.45 8.53 3.29
CA ASP A 189 20.74 7.86 3.45
C ASP A 189 21.93 8.71 2.96
N GLU A 190 21.74 9.55 1.94
CA GLU A 190 22.77 10.47 1.42
C GLU A 190 22.96 11.74 2.30
N ILE A 191 22.01 12.05 3.17
CA ILE A 191 22.07 13.21 4.08
C ILE A 191 22.73 12.85 5.42
N ILE A 192 22.66 11.61 5.86
CA ILE A 192 23.16 11.13 7.15
C ILE A 192 24.62 10.69 7.05
#